data_15a52faaf4571a2d08d32a21175a8ea3
#
_entry.id   15a52faaf4571a2d08d32a21175a8ea3
#
_cell.length_a   1.000
_cell.length_b   1.000
_cell.length_c   1.000
_cell.angle_alpha   90.00
_cell.angle_beta   90.00
_cell.angle_gamma   90.00
#
_symmetry.space_group_name_H-M   'P 1'
#
loop_
_entity.id
_entity.type
_entity.pdbx_description
1 polymer ?
#
loop_
_entity_poly.entity_id
_entity_poly.type
_entity_poly.pdbx_seq_one_letter_code
_entity_poly.pdbx_strand_id
1 'polypeptide(L)'
;WNIVPQYCEHILIRGITVNSFGHGRTDGIDIDSSNDVLIEYCSLDCQDDCYTMKSGRGKDGLKVNRPTSNVVIRKSIALRGAGGIVCGTEIAGGVRNVYMYDCVFEGTDQAFRFKTRRPRGGFVENIYVERVRANVKRQALYCDMLGSARWVGELAQRYPAREITPLTPWFANISIHDVEITGCSTLVDVSALPEKPVKNFFFGNVKAHCDRIGKICDATKFSMKDVRIESCDTVMRIDNCDYASFFGFSNVT
;
A
#
# COMPACT_ATOMS: atom_id res chain seq x y z
N TRP A 1 -6.25 3.27 16.73
CA TRP A 1 -6.49 4.35 15.77
C TRP A 1 -6.65 5.69 16.47
N ASN A 2 -6.09 6.75 15.91
CA ASN A 2 -6.14 8.08 16.56
C ASN A 2 -7.23 8.98 15.95
N ILE A 3 -7.22 9.20 14.64
CA ILE A 3 -8.19 10.05 13.95
C ILE A 3 -8.92 9.20 12.92
N VAL A 4 -10.24 9.04 13.09
CA VAL A 4 -11.04 8.11 12.28
C VAL A 4 -12.32 8.81 11.79
N PRO A 5 -12.28 9.53 10.67
CA PRO A 5 -13.49 9.89 9.96
C PRO A 5 -14.14 8.63 9.39
N GLN A 6 -15.36 8.34 9.80
CA GLN A 6 -16.13 7.18 9.34
C GLN A 6 -17.50 7.62 8.83
N TYR A 7 -17.85 7.19 7.64
CA TYR A 7 -19.11 7.57 6.95
C TYR A 7 -19.30 9.06 6.76
N CYS A 8 -18.20 9.80 6.59
CA CYS A 8 -18.19 11.25 6.44
C CYS A 8 -17.97 11.69 4.99
N GLU A 9 -18.26 12.95 4.70
CA GLU A 9 -18.02 13.61 3.40
C GLU A 9 -17.47 15.02 3.61
N HIS A 10 -16.71 15.53 2.60
CA HIS A 10 -16.14 16.87 2.60
C HIS A 10 -15.23 17.14 3.81
N ILE A 11 -14.20 16.30 3.96
CA ILE A 11 -13.34 16.30 5.14
C ILE A 11 -12.04 17.06 4.84
N LEU A 12 -11.69 18.02 5.69
CA LEU A 12 -10.38 18.66 5.70
C LEU A 12 -9.65 18.32 7.00
N ILE A 13 -8.48 17.69 6.87
CA ILE A 13 -7.55 17.43 7.97
C ILE A 13 -6.25 18.19 7.67
N ARG A 14 -5.96 19.24 8.41
CA ARG A 14 -4.84 20.14 8.14
C ARG A 14 -4.05 20.45 9.40
N GLY A 15 -2.72 20.38 9.30
CA GLY A 15 -1.82 20.85 10.36
C GLY A 15 -1.86 20.00 11.63
N ILE A 16 -2.27 18.74 11.53
CA ILE A 16 -2.39 17.83 12.66
C ILE A 16 -1.06 17.16 12.96
N THR A 17 -0.69 17.09 14.22
CA THR A 17 0.40 16.28 14.73
C THR A 17 -0.13 15.16 15.61
N VAL A 18 0.20 13.92 15.26
CA VAL A 18 -0.07 12.74 16.09
C VAL A 18 1.26 12.19 16.59
N ASN A 19 1.37 11.96 17.89
CA ASN A 19 2.51 11.31 18.52
C ASN A 19 1.98 10.20 19.43
N SER A 20 1.94 8.98 18.90
CA SER A 20 1.40 7.80 19.58
C SER A 20 2.32 6.57 19.46
N PHE A 21 3.57 6.78 19.11
CA PHE A 21 4.57 5.71 19.06
C PHE A 21 4.78 5.10 20.46
N GLY A 22 4.98 3.77 20.50
CA GLY A 22 5.12 3.02 21.75
C GLY A 22 3.82 2.41 22.28
N HIS A 23 2.67 2.75 21.69
CA HIS A 23 1.38 2.16 22.03
C HIS A 23 0.88 1.30 20.86
N GLY A 24 0.64 0.01 21.07
CA GLY A 24 0.22 -0.91 20.03
C GLY A 24 -1.12 -0.53 19.37
N ARG A 25 -1.23 -0.75 18.05
CA ARG A 25 -2.43 -0.49 17.24
C ARG A 25 -2.85 0.98 17.17
N THR A 26 -1.91 1.88 17.26
CA THR A 26 -2.14 3.31 17.08
C THR A 26 -1.84 3.73 15.66
N ASP A 27 -2.81 3.52 14.77
CA ASP A 27 -2.81 4.09 13.43
C ASP A 27 -2.95 5.62 13.55
N GLY A 28 -2.43 6.39 12.61
CA GLY A 28 -2.47 7.84 12.63
C GLY A 28 -3.82 8.40 12.20
N ILE A 29 -4.08 8.44 10.90
CA ILE A 29 -5.33 8.89 10.28
C ILE A 29 -5.89 7.73 9.46
N ASP A 30 -7.08 7.25 9.85
CA ASP A 30 -7.81 6.18 9.19
C ASP A 30 -9.07 6.75 8.53
N ILE A 31 -9.06 6.89 7.23
CA ILE A 31 -10.26 7.28 6.48
C ILE A 31 -11.06 6.01 6.22
N ASP A 32 -12.24 5.89 6.85
CA ASP A 32 -13.07 4.70 6.74
C ASP A 32 -14.42 5.04 6.09
N SER A 33 -14.69 4.38 4.95
CA SER A 33 -15.98 4.49 4.25
C SER A 33 -16.43 5.94 4.02
N SER A 34 -15.48 6.83 3.74
CA SER A 34 -15.67 8.29 3.65
C SER A 34 -15.23 8.81 2.29
N ASN A 35 -15.75 9.96 1.90
CA ASN A 35 -15.57 10.53 0.57
C ASN A 35 -15.18 11.99 0.60
N ASP A 36 -14.44 12.45 -0.41
CA ASP A 36 -13.98 13.82 -0.59
C ASP A 36 -13.18 14.33 0.62
N VAL A 37 -11.93 13.86 0.69
CA VAL A 37 -11.03 14.05 1.82
C VAL A 37 -9.75 14.74 1.39
N LEU A 38 -9.39 15.81 2.06
CA LEU A 38 -8.08 16.45 1.94
C LEU A 38 -7.31 16.35 3.26
N ILE A 39 -6.13 15.74 3.20
CA ILE A 39 -5.17 15.66 4.31
C ILE A 39 -3.92 16.42 3.89
N GLU A 40 -3.52 17.42 4.64
CA GLU A 40 -2.35 18.20 4.32
C GLU A 40 -1.63 18.82 5.52
N TYR A 41 -0.31 18.99 5.38
CA TYR A 41 0.55 19.58 6.41
C TYR A 41 0.48 18.81 7.76
N CYS A 42 0.27 17.51 7.71
CA CYS A 42 0.18 16.65 8.90
C CYS A 42 1.51 15.97 9.18
N SER A 43 1.77 15.68 10.46
CA SER A 43 2.94 14.94 10.92
C SER A 43 2.49 13.79 11.82
N LEU A 44 2.80 12.56 11.44
CA LEU A 44 2.35 11.36 12.13
C LEU A 44 3.54 10.53 12.63
N ASP A 45 3.56 10.27 13.92
CA ASP A 45 4.52 9.41 14.62
C ASP A 45 3.75 8.33 15.39
N CYS A 46 3.58 7.17 14.77
CA CYS A 46 2.64 6.14 15.20
C CYS A 46 3.34 4.81 15.44
N GLN A 47 2.65 3.86 16.08
CA GLN A 47 3.13 2.48 16.20
C GLN A 47 2.61 1.58 15.07
N ASP A 48 1.46 1.88 14.49
CA ASP A 48 0.86 1.16 13.37
C ASP A 48 0.78 2.09 12.13
N ASP A 49 -0.16 1.91 11.22
CA ASP A 49 -0.23 2.58 9.93
C ASP A 49 -0.44 4.11 10.06
N CYS A 50 0.24 4.92 9.24
CA CYS A 50 0.16 6.38 9.34
C CYS A 50 -1.06 6.96 8.60
N TYR A 51 -1.04 6.97 7.26
CA TYR A 51 -2.15 7.45 6.43
C TYR A 51 -2.87 6.24 5.83
N THR A 52 -4.05 5.91 6.37
CA THR A 52 -4.70 4.63 6.11
C THR A 52 -6.09 4.79 5.51
N MET A 53 -6.39 4.04 4.45
CA MET A 53 -7.71 3.94 3.85
C MET A 53 -8.34 2.60 4.18
N LYS A 54 -9.55 2.63 4.73
CA LYS A 54 -10.36 1.47 5.13
C LYS A 54 -11.80 1.63 4.64
N SER A 55 -12.56 0.55 4.57
CA SER A 55 -13.98 0.55 4.18
C SER A 55 -14.71 -0.71 4.66
N GLY A 56 -14.54 -1.02 5.93
CA GLY A 56 -15.16 -2.19 6.53
C GLY A 56 -14.54 -3.53 6.09
N ARG A 57 -15.01 -4.64 6.63
CA ARG A 57 -14.42 -5.95 6.36
C ARG A 57 -15.45 -7.05 6.16
N GLY A 58 -15.11 -8.00 5.26
CA GLY A 58 -15.86 -9.22 5.05
C GLY A 58 -17.32 -8.96 4.70
N LYS A 59 -18.21 -9.86 5.07
CA LYS A 59 -19.62 -9.78 4.72
C LYS A 59 -20.32 -8.50 5.22
N ASP A 60 -19.94 -8.00 6.39
CA ASP A 60 -20.53 -6.77 6.95
C ASP A 60 -20.13 -5.54 6.13
N GLY A 61 -18.85 -5.40 5.78
CA GLY A 61 -18.39 -4.34 4.92
C GLY A 61 -18.99 -4.39 3.51
N LEU A 62 -19.12 -5.58 2.93
CA LEU A 62 -19.81 -5.78 1.65
C LEU A 62 -21.29 -5.40 1.71
N LYS A 63 -21.98 -5.68 2.82
CA LYS A 63 -23.38 -5.30 3.02
C LYS A 63 -23.55 -3.77 3.07
N VAL A 64 -22.65 -3.08 3.75
CA VAL A 64 -22.63 -1.61 3.79
C VAL A 64 -22.27 -1.03 2.43
N ASN A 65 -21.30 -1.64 1.72
CA ASN A 65 -20.89 -1.30 0.37
C ASN A 65 -20.60 0.20 0.17
N ARG A 66 -19.92 0.82 1.12
CA ARG A 66 -19.54 2.23 1.04
C ARG A 66 -18.02 2.35 0.95
N PRO A 67 -17.48 2.77 -0.19
CA PRO A 67 -16.04 2.89 -0.38
C PRO A 67 -15.47 4.10 0.35
N THR A 68 -14.17 4.03 0.66
CA THR A 68 -13.35 5.23 0.86
C THR A 68 -12.89 5.71 -0.51
N SER A 69 -13.19 6.96 -0.85
CA SER A 69 -12.95 7.50 -2.19
C SER A 69 -12.62 8.98 -2.23
N ASN A 70 -11.94 9.40 -3.34
CA ASN A 70 -11.60 10.79 -3.58
C ASN A 70 -10.78 11.40 -2.42
N VAL A 71 -9.67 10.76 -2.09
CA VAL A 71 -8.78 11.16 -1.00
C VAL A 71 -7.52 11.80 -1.58
N VAL A 72 -7.19 12.99 -1.14
CA VAL A 72 -5.93 13.67 -1.43
C VAL A 72 -5.10 13.79 -0.16
N ILE A 73 -3.84 13.33 -0.23
CA ILE A 73 -2.86 13.47 0.86
C ILE A 73 -1.65 14.20 0.31
N ARG A 74 -1.26 15.32 0.91
CA ARG A 74 -0.14 16.09 0.41
C ARG A 74 0.65 16.83 1.49
N LYS A 75 1.91 17.15 1.18
CA LYS A 75 2.78 18.00 2.02
C LYS A 75 2.78 17.55 3.48
N SER A 76 2.82 16.26 3.68
CA SER A 76 2.67 15.60 4.97
C SER A 76 3.79 14.63 5.25
N ILE A 77 4.02 14.30 6.51
CA ILE A 77 5.15 13.50 6.97
C ILE A 77 4.65 12.31 7.77
N ALA A 78 5.21 11.13 7.52
CA ALA A 78 5.13 9.97 8.39
C ALA A 78 6.52 9.70 8.99
N LEU A 79 6.67 9.84 10.31
CA LEU A 79 7.94 9.66 10.99
C LEU A 79 8.20 8.20 11.33
N ARG A 80 7.34 7.57 12.12
CA ARG A 80 7.38 6.14 12.45
C ARG A 80 6.00 5.53 12.26
N GLY A 81 5.97 4.22 12.06
CA GLY A 81 4.73 3.48 11.89
C GLY A 81 4.93 2.23 11.05
N ALA A 82 3.90 1.42 10.92
CA ALA A 82 3.96 0.20 10.11
C ALA A 82 3.91 0.50 8.60
N GLY A 83 3.27 1.59 8.17
CA GLY A 83 3.25 2.02 6.78
C GLY A 83 3.04 3.52 6.62
N GLY A 84 3.65 4.13 5.59
CA GLY A 84 3.47 5.54 5.25
C GLY A 84 2.07 5.79 4.68
N ILE A 85 1.81 5.36 3.45
CA ILE A 85 0.46 5.27 2.89
C ILE A 85 0.00 3.81 2.88
N VAL A 86 -1.22 3.56 3.34
CA VAL A 86 -1.74 2.21 3.52
C VAL A 86 -3.17 2.08 2.99
N CYS A 87 -3.43 1.04 2.20
CA CYS A 87 -4.78 0.59 1.87
C CYS A 87 -5.01 -0.78 2.52
N GLY A 88 -5.93 -0.86 3.48
CA GLY A 88 -6.28 -2.15 4.10
C GLY A 88 -5.88 -2.31 5.58
N THR A 89 -6.13 -3.52 6.09
CA THR A 89 -6.69 -4.75 5.46
C THR A 89 -8.21 -4.71 5.28
N GLU A 90 -8.90 -3.81 5.92
CA GLU A 90 -10.35 -3.67 5.93
C GLU A 90 -10.80 -2.83 4.72
N ILE A 91 -11.08 -3.47 3.59
CA ILE A 91 -11.40 -2.79 2.32
C ILE A 91 -12.67 -3.35 1.65
N ALA A 92 -13.56 -3.98 2.41
CA ALA A 92 -14.70 -4.68 1.83
C ALA A 92 -15.65 -3.77 1.02
N GLY A 93 -15.81 -2.51 1.43
CA GLY A 93 -16.57 -1.52 0.67
C GLY A 93 -15.80 -0.90 -0.51
N GLY A 94 -14.49 -1.20 -0.64
CA GLY A 94 -13.60 -0.66 -1.65
C GLY A 94 -12.83 0.59 -1.22
N VAL A 95 -11.66 0.79 -1.84
CA VAL A 95 -10.85 2.02 -1.75
C VAL A 95 -10.53 2.46 -3.17
N ARG A 96 -10.82 3.71 -3.52
CA ARG A 96 -10.56 4.20 -4.88
C ARG A 96 -10.29 5.70 -4.95
N ASN A 97 -9.62 6.10 -6.03
CA ASN A 97 -9.33 7.50 -6.31
C ASN A 97 -8.56 8.16 -5.15
N VAL A 98 -7.40 7.60 -4.81
CA VAL A 98 -6.50 8.15 -3.80
C VAL A 98 -5.29 8.76 -4.47
N TYR A 99 -4.99 10.00 -4.14
CA TYR A 99 -3.83 10.71 -4.66
C TYR A 99 -2.95 11.22 -3.53
N MET A 100 -1.69 10.79 -3.49
CA MET A 100 -0.70 11.28 -2.53
C MET A 100 0.48 11.92 -3.24
N TYR A 101 0.91 13.10 -2.81
CA TYR A 101 2.06 13.77 -3.39
C TYR A 101 2.78 14.74 -2.43
N ASP A 102 4.04 15.03 -2.75
CA ASP A 102 4.89 15.94 -1.97
C ASP A 102 4.96 15.52 -0.49
N CYS A 103 5.15 14.22 -0.22
CA CYS A 103 5.18 13.65 1.13
C CYS A 103 6.56 13.07 1.48
N VAL A 104 6.81 12.91 2.77
CA VAL A 104 8.04 12.32 3.30
C VAL A 104 7.72 11.21 4.29
N PHE A 105 8.37 10.06 4.13
CA PHE A 105 8.30 8.96 5.10
C PHE A 105 9.70 8.72 5.69
N GLU A 106 9.82 8.90 7.00
CA GLU A 106 11.13 8.86 7.66
C GLU A 106 11.08 7.91 8.86
N GLY A 107 11.36 6.62 8.60
CA GLY A 107 11.44 5.59 9.65
C GLY A 107 10.20 4.71 9.82
N THR A 108 9.23 4.73 8.90
CA THR A 108 8.15 3.73 8.84
C THR A 108 8.71 2.35 8.46
N ASP A 109 7.98 1.29 8.76
CA ASP A 109 8.39 -0.06 8.32
C ASP A 109 8.28 -0.20 6.80
N GLN A 110 7.17 0.22 6.20
CA GLN A 110 6.98 0.26 4.75
C GLN A 110 6.62 1.68 4.28
N ALA A 111 6.96 2.00 3.01
CA ALA A 111 6.52 3.28 2.42
C ALA A 111 5.11 3.16 1.84
N PHE A 112 4.94 2.27 0.86
CA PHE A 112 3.69 2.06 0.12
C PHE A 112 3.16 0.68 0.47
N ARG A 113 2.08 0.63 1.25
CA ARG A 113 1.57 -0.61 1.84
C ARG A 113 0.15 -0.91 1.38
N PHE A 114 -0.01 -1.94 0.55
CA PHE A 114 -1.30 -2.45 0.08
C PHE A 114 -1.51 -3.83 0.69
N LYS A 115 -2.50 -3.98 1.54
CA LYS A 115 -2.70 -5.24 2.26
C LYS A 115 -4.16 -5.63 2.36
N THR A 116 -4.42 -6.90 2.17
CA THR A 116 -5.71 -7.53 2.42
C THR A 116 -5.51 -9.02 2.65
N ARG A 117 -6.54 -9.80 2.61
CA ARG A 117 -6.49 -11.26 2.66
C ARG A 117 -7.83 -11.88 2.33
N ARG A 118 -7.83 -13.15 1.93
CA ARG A 118 -9.05 -13.97 1.91
C ARG A 118 -9.62 -14.08 3.34
N PRO A 119 -10.88 -14.08 3.60
CA PRO A 119 -12.04 -13.66 2.81
C PRO A 119 -12.52 -12.25 3.21
N ARG A 120 -11.70 -11.22 3.00
CA ARG A 120 -12.02 -9.83 3.37
C ARG A 120 -12.97 -9.16 2.39
N GLY A 121 -12.89 -9.53 1.10
CA GLY A 121 -13.62 -8.87 0.03
C GLY A 121 -13.10 -7.49 -0.32
N GLY A 122 -13.79 -6.81 -1.21
CA GLY A 122 -13.52 -5.45 -1.62
C GLY A 122 -12.35 -5.28 -2.60
N PHE A 123 -11.93 -4.06 -2.75
CA PHE A 123 -10.94 -3.71 -3.76
C PHE A 123 -10.11 -2.46 -3.40
N VAL A 124 -8.97 -2.33 -4.10
CA VAL A 124 -8.19 -1.10 -4.16
C VAL A 124 -7.96 -0.77 -5.63
N GLU A 125 -8.38 0.42 -6.08
CA GLU A 125 -8.20 0.85 -7.45
C GLU A 125 -7.92 2.35 -7.59
N ASN A 126 -7.24 2.74 -8.69
CA ASN A 126 -6.96 4.13 -9.01
C ASN A 126 -6.21 4.84 -7.87
N ILE A 127 -5.05 4.30 -7.51
CA ILE A 127 -4.16 4.88 -6.50
C ILE A 127 -2.98 5.52 -7.21
N TYR A 128 -2.72 6.78 -6.92
CA TYR A 128 -1.65 7.55 -7.51
C TYR A 128 -0.76 8.14 -6.43
N VAL A 129 0.54 7.83 -6.50
CA VAL A 129 1.53 8.36 -5.55
C VAL A 129 2.68 8.94 -6.34
N GLU A 130 3.04 10.18 -6.06
CA GLU A 130 4.17 10.83 -6.73
C GLU A 130 4.92 11.81 -5.83
N ARG A 131 6.16 12.09 -6.18
CA ARG A 131 7.04 13.02 -5.47
C ARG A 131 7.10 12.73 -3.97
N VAL A 132 7.47 11.48 -3.65
CA VAL A 132 7.66 11.03 -2.28
C VAL A 132 9.13 10.70 -2.05
N ARG A 133 9.67 11.18 -0.95
CA ARG A 133 10.96 10.72 -0.42
C ARG A 133 10.71 9.79 0.76
N ALA A 134 11.34 8.63 0.76
CA ALA A 134 11.15 7.65 1.81
C ALA A 134 12.49 7.05 2.29
N ASN A 135 12.61 6.92 3.60
CA ASN A 135 13.63 6.12 4.29
C ASN A 135 12.88 5.16 5.21
N VAL A 136 12.87 3.88 4.89
CA VAL A 136 12.04 2.89 5.57
C VAL A 136 12.86 1.68 6.03
N LYS A 137 12.36 0.99 7.04
CA LYS A 137 13.12 -0.10 7.67
C LYS A 137 13.02 -1.42 6.91
N ARG A 138 11.91 -1.65 6.22
CA ARG A 138 11.60 -2.94 5.59
C ARG A 138 11.39 -2.80 4.09
N GLN A 139 10.17 -2.76 3.60
CA GLN A 139 9.88 -2.70 2.17
C GLN A 139 9.51 -1.28 1.73
N ALA A 140 10.05 -0.84 0.58
CA ALA A 140 9.54 0.38 -0.03
C ALA A 140 8.14 0.13 -0.59
N LEU A 141 7.97 -0.84 -1.46
CA LEU A 141 6.67 -1.30 -1.94
C LEU A 141 6.32 -2.65 -1.32
N TYR A 142 5.24 -2.72 -0.58
CA TYR A 142 4.68 -3.92 0.01
C TYR A 142 3.23 -4.12 -0.42
N CYS A 143 2.96 -5.21 -1.12
CA CYS A 143 1.62 -5.61 -1.53
C CYS A 143 1.37 -7.06 -1.11
N ASP A 144 0.52 -7.27 -0.09
CA ASP A 144 0.20 -8.59 0.43
C ASP A 144 -1.32 -8.85 0.42
N MET A 145 -1.74 -9.81 -0.39
CA MET A 145 -3.13 -10.24 -0.47
C MET A 145 -3.36 -11.64 0.12
N LEU A 146 -2.32 -12.24 0.68
CA LEU A 146 -2.40 -13.56 1.32
C LEU A 146 -2.66 -13.46 2.82
N GLY A 147 -2.03 -12.49 3.46
CA GLY A 147 -2.04 -12.35 4.90
C GLY A 147 -1.20 -13.42 5.59
N SER A 148 -1.52 -13.73 6.81
CA SER A 148 -0.74 -14.63 7.66
C SER A 148 -1.62 -15.80 8.15
N ALA A 149 -1.04 -17.00 8.24
CA ALA A 149 -1.70 -18.19 8.77
C ALA A 149 -2.24 -17.98 10.20
N ARG A 150 -1.62 -17.10 10.97
CA ARG A 150 -2.14 -16.71 12.30
C ARG A 150 -3.58 -16.17 12.25
N TRP A 151 -3.96 -15.52 11.16
CA TRP A 151 -5.24 -14.83 11.04
C TRP A 151 -6.26 -15.56 10.18
N VAL A 152 -5.79 -16.31 9.18
CA VAL A 152 -6.67 -16.93 8.18
C VAL A 152 -6.32 -18.41 7.90
N GLY A 153 -5.45 -19.01 8.72
CA GLY A 153 -5.11 -20.43 8.58
C GLY A 153 -4.61 -20.76 7.18
N GLU A 154 -5.14 -21.80 6.59
CA GLU A 154 -4.77 -22.27 5.25
C GLU A 154 -5.10 -21.29 4.11
N LEU A 155 -5.99 -20.33 4.33
CA LEU A 155 -6.31 -19.30 3.34
C LEU A 155 -5.11 -18.36 3.07
N ALA A 156 -4.12 -18.32 3.96
CA ALA A 156 -2.87 -17.61 3.74
C ALA A 156 -1.93 -18.32 2.75
N GLN A 157 -2.19 -19.61 2.44
CA GLN A 157 -1.39 -20.31 1.44
C GLN A 157 -1.70 -19.77 0.04
N ARG A 158 -0.65 -19.52 -0.73
CA ARG A 158 -0.77 -19.05 -2.11
C ARG A 158 -1.52 -20.08 -2.97
N TYR A 159 -1.16 -21.34 -2.86
CA TYR A 159 -1.77 -22.46 -3.61
C TYR A 159 -2.47 -23.46 -2.70
N PRO A 160 -3.46 -24.22 -3.21
CA PRO A 160 -4.03 -24.08 -4.55
C PRO A 160 -4.80 -22.74 -4.72
N ALA A 161 -4.91 -22.28 -5.98
CA ALA A 161 -5.80 -21.17 -6.33
C ALA A 161 -7.24 -21.50 -5.88
N ARG A 162 -7.95 -20.49 -5.41
CA ARG A 162 -9.28 -20.66 -4.82
C ARG A 162 -10.37 -20.18 -5.78
N GLU A 163 -11.58 -20.64 -5.57
CA GLU A 163 -12.74 -20.11 -6.27
C GLU A 163 -12.92 -18.61 -5.99
N ILE A 164 -13.21 -17.84 -7.04
CA ILE A 164 -13.49 -16.41 -6.92
C ILE A 164 -14.92 -16.22 -6.38
N THR A 165 -15.01 -15.50 -5.28
CA THR A 165 -16.29 -15.18 -4.63
C THR A 165 -16.37 -13.66 -4.39
N PRO A 166 -17.52 -13.12 -3.99
CA PRO A 166 -17.60 -11.71 -3.57
C PRO A 166 -16.63 -11.33 -2.42
N LEU A 167 -16.12 -12.32 -1.69
CA LEU A 167 -15.13 -12.14 -0.63
C LEU A 167 -13.67 -12.27 -1.12
N THR A 168 -13.45 -12.50 -2.42
CA THR A 168 -12.11 -12.48 -3.01
C THR A 168 -11.72 -11.03 -3.33
N PRO A 169 -10.76 -10.44 -2.61
CA PRO A 169 -10.35 -9.06 -2.84
C PRO A 169 -9.52 -8.92 -4.12
N TRP A 170 -9.43 -7.70 -4.64
CA TRP A 170 -8.59 -7.41 -5.80
C TRP A 170 -7.96 -6.02 -5.76
N PHE A 171 -6.80 -5.86 -6.42
CA PHE A 171 -6.10 -4.60 -6.58
C PHE A 171 -5.85 -4.30 -8.06
N ALA A 172 -6.07 -3.06 -8.48
CA ALA A 172 -5.80 -2.63 -9.84
C ALA A 172 -5.49 -1.13 -9.97
N ASN A 173 -4.86 -0.75 -11.09
CA ASN A 173 -4.61 0.64 -11.46
C ASN A 173 -3.87 1.42 -10.36
N ILE A 174 -2.71 0.94 -9.97
CA ILE A 174 -1.85 1.57 -8.96
C ILE A 174 -0.63 2.14 -9.68
N SER A 175 -0.37 3.42 -9.50
CA SER A 175 0.78 4.13 -10.08
C SER A 175 1.58 4.82 -8.98
N ILE A 176 2.85 4.47 -8.87
CA ILE A 176 3.80 5.08 -7.94
C ILE A 176 5.00 5.54 -8.77
N HIS A 177 5.27 6.82 -8.78
CA HIS A 177 6.38 7.36 -9.58
C HIS A 177 7.00 8.63 -8.97
N ASP A 178 8.13 9.04 -9.53
CA ASP A 178 8.90 10.19 -9.05
C ASP A 178 9.25 10.05 -7.56
N VAL A 179 9.87 8.91 -7.21
CA VAL A 179 10.11 8.50 -5.83
C VAL A 179 11.61 8.36 -5.56
N GLU A 180 12.05 8.87 -4.43
CA GLU A 180 13.39 8.67 -3.90
C GLU A 180 13.33 7.82 -2.62
N ILE A 181 13.92 6.62 -2.68
CA ILE A 181 14.05 5.71 -1.54
C ILE A 181 15.49 5.77 -1.05
N THR A 182 15.73 6.51 0.01
CA THR A 182 17.09 6.71 0.54
C THR A 182 17.58 5.54 1.38
N GLY A 183 16.70 4.61 1.76
CA GLY A 183 17.03 3.35 2.43
C GLY A 183 15.81 2.45 2.58
N CYS A 184 16.00 1.15 2.31
CA CYS A 184 15.03 0.09 2.65
C CYS A 184 15.71 -1.29 2.65
N SER A 185 15.15 -2.26 3.36
CA SER A 185 15.67 -3.64 3.27
C SER A 185 15.30 -4.34 1.96
N THR A 186 14.15 -4.03 1.39
CA THR A 186 13.67 -4.64 0.15
C THR A 186 12.88 -3.61 -0.66
N LEU A 187 13.22 -3.48 -1.94
CA LEU A 187 12.55 -2.50 -2.80
C LEU A 187 11.10 -2.88 -3.08
N VAL A 188 10.86 -4.09 -3.54
CA VAL A 188 9.54 -4.56 -3.97
C VAL A 188 9.23 -5.93 -3.38
N ASP A 189 8.09 -6.05 -2.69
CA ASP A 189 7.56 -7.32 -2.19
C ASP A 189 6.06 -7.40 -2.51
N VAL A 190 5.74 -8.04 -3.63
CA VAL A 190 4.37 -8.23 -4.11
C VAL A 190 4.00 -9.71 -4.04
N SER A 191 2.97 -10.01 -3.27
CA SER A 191 2.40 -11.35 -3.08
C SER A 191 0.87 -11.24 -3.19
N ALA A 192 0.37 -11.30 -4.44
CA ALA A 192 -1.07 -11.24 -4.70
C ALA A 192 -1.73 -12.64 -4.69
N LEU A 193 -2.96 -12.74 -5.13
CA LEU A 193 -3.71 -13.99 -5.20
C LEU A 193 -3.56 -14.62 -6.59
N PRO A 194 -3.21 -15.90 -6.71
CA PRO A 194 -3.10 -16.56 -8.01
C PRO A 194 -4.45 -16.57 -8.77
N GLU A 195 -5.57 -16.68 -8.07
CA GLU A 195 -6.92 -16.59 -8.65
C GLU A 195 -7.36 -15.16 -8.98
N LYS A 196 -6.73 -14.15 -8.40
CA LYS A 196 -7.04 -12.73 -8.61
C LYS A 196 -5.78 -11.88 -8.57
N PRO A 197 -4.92 -11.97 -9.59
CA PRO A 197 -3.66 -11.23 -9.64
C PRO A 197 -3.86 -9.71 -9.55
N VAL A 198 -2.88 -9.00 -9.00
CA VAL A 198 -2.85 -7.53 -9.07
C VAL A 198 -2.72 -7.08 -10.52
N LYS A 199 -3.45 -6.04 -10.93
CA LYS A 199 -3.51 -5.60 -12.33
C LYS A 199 -3.10 -4.15 -12.51
N ASN A 200 -2.41 -3.86 -13.65
CA ASN A 200 -2.03 -2.50 -14.03
C ASN A 200 -1.28 -1.78 -12.90
N PHE A 201 -0.15 -2.32 -12.49
CA PHE A 201 0.72 -1.70 -11.50
C PHE A 201 1.89 -1.02 -12.20
N PHE A 202 2.07 0.27 -11.98
CA PHE A 202 3.19 1.05 -12.49
C PHE A 202 4.08 1.54 -11.34
N PHE A 203 5.38 1.27 -11.44
CA PHE A 203 6.40 1.75 -10.51
C PHE A 203 7.52 2.38 -11.34
N GLY A 204 7.60 3.69 -11.36
CA GLY A 204 8.45 4.38 -12.33
C GLY A 204 9.16 5.64 -11.83
N ASN A 205 10.21 6.04 -12.53
CA ASN A 205 11.10 7.13 -12.15
C ASN A 205 11.50 7.07 -10.68
N VAL A 206 12.19 5.99 -10.32
CA VAL A 206 12.56 5.66 -8.94
C VAL A 206 14.08 5.65 -8.80
N LYS A 207 14.58 6.32 -7.78
CA LYS A 207 15.94 6.13 -7.28
C LYS A 207 15.87 5.46 -5.93
N ALA A 208 16.57 4.34 -5.77
CA ALA A 208 16.47 3.54 -4.57
C ALA A 208 17.83 3.03 -4.07
N HIS A 209 18.06 3.14 -2.77
CA HIS A 209 19.10 2.39 -2.07
C HIS A 209 18.43 1.31 -1.23
N CYS A 210 18.79 0.03 -1.47
CA CYS A 210 18.15 -1.11 -0.79
C CYS A 210 19.11 -2.29 -0.64
N ASP A 211 18.86 -3.15 0.37
CA ASP A 211 19.63 -4.37 0.55
C ASP A 211 19.25 -5.43 -0.50
N ARG A 212 17.97 -5.51 -0.85
CA ARG A 212 17.41 -6.51 -1.78
C ARG A 212 16.45 -5.88 -2.78
N ILE A 213 16.45 -6.40 -4.00
CA ILE A 213 15.50 -5.98 -5.03
C ILE A 213 14.10 -6.55 -4.72
N GLY A 214 14.00 -7.87 -4.48
CA GLY A 214 12.79 -8.50 -3.98
C GLY A 214 12.02 -9.35 -4.99
N LYS A 215 10.67 -9.34 -4.92
CA LYS A 215 9.82 -10.25 -5.71
C LYS A 215 8.51 -9.63 -6.16
N ILE A 216 7.97 -10.18 -7.26
CA ILE A 216 6.63 -9.91 -7.77
C ILE A 216 5.97 -11.26 -8.05
N CYS A 217 4.89 -11.58 -7.34
CA CYS A 217 4.13 -12.81 -7.50
C CYS A 217 2.66 -12.50 -7.77
N ASP A 218 2.11 -13.15 -8.81
CA ASP A 218 0.70 -13.04 -9.23
C ASP A 218 0.31 -11.63 -9.68
N ALA A 219 0.88 -11.18 -10.79
CA ALA A 219 0.60 -9.86 -11.35
C ALA A 219 0.29 -9.93 -12.85
N THR A 220 -0.58 -9.03 -13.33
CA THR A 220 -0.85 -8.83 -14.75
C THR A 220 -0.63 -7.36 -15.11
N LYS A 221 0.19 -7.08 -16.14
CA LYS A 221 0.60 -5.73 -16.53
C LYS A 221 1.29 -4.98 -15.37
N PHE A 222 2.32 -5.58 -14.81
CA PHE A 222 3.20 -4.92 -13.86
C PHE A 222 4.35 -4.27 -14.63
N SER A 223 4.51 -2.96 -14.49
CA SER A 223 5.55 -2.21 -15.22
C SER A 223 6.49 -1.51 -14.25
N MET A 224 7.80 -1.69 -14.44
CA MET A 224 8.84 -0.88 -13.82
C MET A 224 9.58 -0.11 -14.92
N LYS A 225 9.57 1.23 -14.81
CA LYS A 225 10.17 2.08 -15.82
C LYS A 225 11.08 3.13 -15.16
N ASP A 226 12.30 3.27 -15.71
CA ASP A 226 13.30 4.24 -15.23
C ASP A 226 13.59 4.09 -13.73
N VAL A 227 13.92 2.85 -13.32
CA VAL A 227 14.22 2.49 -11.93
C VAL A 227 15.72 2.27 -11.78
N ARG A 228 16.36 3.16 -11.04
CA ARG A 228 17.78 3.08 -10.69
C ARG A 228 17.93 2.62 -9.25
N ILE A 229 18.65 1.53 -9.07
CA ILE A 229 18.86 0.89 -7.77
C ILE A 229 20.36 0.94 -7.42
N GLU A 230 20.65 1.12 -6.15
CA GLU A 230 21.93 0.84 -5.52
C GLU A 230 21.72 -0.31 -4.54
N SER A 231 22.19 -1.53 -4.91
CA SER A 231 22.00 -2.75 -4.12
C SER A 231 23.08 -3.76 -4.37
N CYS A 232 23.50 -4.49 -3.33
CA CYS A 232 24.36 -5.67 -3.47
C CYS A 232 23.60 -6.89 -4.03
N ASP A 233 22.28 -6.90 -4.00
CA ASP A 233 21.44 -7.96 -4.56
C ASP A 233 21.31 -7.80 -6.07
N THR A 234 21.44 -8.91 -6.79
CA THR A 234 21.34 -8.93 -8.26
C THR A 234 20.12 -9.68 -8.77
N VAL A 235 19.27 -10.16 -7.85
CA VAL A 235 18.15 -11.05 -8.19
C VAL A 235 16.81 -10.43 -7.85
N MET A 236 15.96 -10.29 -8.86
CA MET A 236 14.52 -10.04 -8.71
C MET A 236 13.77 -11.31 -9.10
N ARG A 237 12.95 -11.83 -8.19
CA ARG A 237 12.08 -12.97 -8.48
C ARG A 237 10.76 -12.51 -9.09
N ILE A 238 10.38 -13.06 -10.22
CA ILE A 238 9.10 -12.84 -10.89
C ILE A 238 8.43 -14.19 -11.07
N ASP A 239 7.18 -14.35 -10.58
CA ASP A 239 6.50 -15.63 -10.54
C ASP A 239 5.00 -15.45 -10.82
N ASN A 240 4.49 -16.19 -11.82
CA ASN A 240 3.12 -16.13 -12.29
C ASN A 240 2.68 -14.69 -12.65
N CYS A 241 3.44 -14.05 -13.54
CA CYS A 241 3.18 -12.70 -14.01
C CYS A 241 3.00 -12.64 -15.52
N ASP A 242 1.88 -12.07 -15.97
CA ASP A 242 1.60 -11.82 -17.36
C ASP A 242 1.85 -10.35 -17.73
N TYR A 243 2.48 -10.11 -18.89
CA TYR A 243 2.78 -8.77 -19.41
C TYR A 243 3.59 -7.91 -18.42
N ALA A 244 4.54 -8.51 -17.71
CA ALA A 244 5.50 -7.76 -16.92
C ALA A 244 6.49 -7.03 -17.83
N SER A 245 6.79 -5.76 -17.56
CA SER A 245 7.71 -4.97 -18.37
C SER A 245 8.70 -4.19 -17.52
N PHE A 246 9.96 -4.17 -17.96
CA PHE A 246 11.06 -3.50 -17.28
C PHE A 246 11.84 -2.65 -18.30
N PHE A 247 11.76 -1.33 -18.18
CA PHE A 247 12.45 -0.39 -19.06
C PHE A 247 13.32 0.58 -18.24
N GLY A 248 14.56 0.84 -18.69
CA GLY A 248 15.45 1.74 -17.97
C GLY A 248 15.75 1.25 -16.54
N PHE A 249 15.71 -0.06 -16.33
CA PHE A 249 16.04 -0.65 -15.04
C PHE A 249 17.55 -0.84 -14.93
N SER A 250 18.16 -0.25 -13.92
CA SER A 250 19.60 -0.37 -13.67
C SER A 250 19.88 -0.62 -12.20
N ASN A 251 20.83 -1.50 -11.94
CA ASN A 251 21.41 -1.71 -10.62
C ASN A 251 22.89 -1.34 -10.68
N VAL A 252 23.29 -0.47 -9.78
CA VAL A 252 24.69 -0.06 -9.62
C VAL A 252 25.18 -0.64 -8.29
N THR A 253 26.06 -1.62 -8.37
CA THR A 253 26.70 -2.26 -7.22
C THR A 253 27.97 -1.49 -6.82
#